data_52378d1a9e06a8d78445c2628c0c48a2
#
_entry.id   52378d1a9e06a8d78445c2628c0c48a2
#
_cell.length_a   1.000
_cell.length_b   1.000
_cell.length_c   1.000
_cell.angle_alpha   90.00
_cell.angle_beta   90.00
_cell.angle_gamma   90.00
#
_symmetry.space_group_name_H-M   'P 1'
#
loop_
_entity.id
_entity.type
_entity.pdbx_description
1 polymer ?
#
loop_
_entity_poly.entity_id
_entity_poly.type
_entity_poly.pdbx_seq_one_letter_code
_entity_poly.pdbx_strand_id
1 'polypeptide(L)'
;TVAMLGPYIDTIIICTMTGLVIISTGAWKHTEFYVNITSSSVSEATLALKDGVFQGNQLFNSSLLTSYAFKQGLSPLFSFGDKIVTISVLLFAISTAIAWSFYGNRSAVYLFGEKAIKPYLWIYVLFVFIGGIAELEAIWAFGDAALGIMTFPNLISIVLLTGALQKMSKEYFSIDHVPHKK
;
A
#
# COMPACT_ATOMS: atom_id res chain seq x y z
N THR A 1 4.29 10.68 -18.35
CA THR A 1 5.60 11.01 -17.73
C THR A 1 5.49 11.24 -16.23
N VAL A 2 4.49 11.99 -15.72
CA VAL A 2 4.34 12.23 -14.27
C VAL A 2 4.02 10.94 -13.52
N ALA A 3 3.18 10.06 -14.05
CA ALA A 3 2.85 8.78 -13.43
C ALA A 3 4.06 7.84 -13.24
N MET A 4 5.12 8.00 -14.03
CA MET A 4 6.36 7.21 -13.88
C MET A 4 7.19 7.65 -12.67
N LEU A 5 7.01 8.87 -12.18
CA LEU A 5 7.70 9.38 -10.99
C LEU A 5 7.07 8.88 -9.68
N GLY A 6 5.79 8.48 -9.71
CA GLY A 6 5.08 7.99 -8.53
C GLY A 6 5.82 6.89 -7.79
N PRO A 7 6.18 5.76 -8.42
CA PRO A 7 6.90 4.67 -7.75
C PRO A 7 8.24 5.10 -7.15
N TYR A 8 8.96 6.02 -7.79
CA TYR A 8 10.23 6.55 -7.25
C TYR A 8 10.00 7.38 -5.99
N ILE A 9 8.99 8.26 -6.02
CA ILE A 9 8.66 9.09 -4.86
C ILE A 9 8.17 8.22 -3.71
N ASP A 10 7.25 7.32 -3.96
CA ASP A 10 6.66 6.47 -2.92
C ASP A 10 7.71 5.51 -2.34
N THR A 11 8.47 4.83 -3.18
CA THR A 11 9.40 3.79 -2.71
C THR A 11 10.71 4.38 -2.20
N ILE A 12 11.34 5.31 -2.92
CA ILE A 12 12.66 5.81 -2.54
C ILE A 12 12.54 6.91 -1.49
N ILE A 13 11.62 7.87 -1.66
CA ILE A 13 11.51 9.00 -0.73
C ILE A 13 10.69 8.63 0.50
N ILE A 14 9.43 8.24 0.31
CA ILE A 14 8.50 8.03 1.43
C ILE A 14 8.89 6.82 2.28
N CYS A 15 9.19 5.67 1.67
CA CYS A 15 9.59 4.49 2.42
C CYS A 15 10.93 4.69 3.14
N THR A 16 11.90 5.38 2.50
CA THR A 16 13.18 5.69 3.16
C THR A 16 12.98 6.65 4.32
N MET A 17 12.18 7.70 4.17
CA MET A 17 11.84 8.61 5.27
C MET A 17 11.19 7.85 6.43
N THR A 18 10.21 7.01 6.16
CA THR A 18 9.54 6.21 7.19
C THR A 18 10.53 5.30 7.92
N GLY A 19 11.37 4.59 7.18
CA GLY A 19 12.41 3.74 7.75
C GLY A 19 13.41 4.51 8.62
N LEU A 20 13.85 5.68 8.16
CA LEU A 20 14.76 6.55 8.92
C LEU A 20 14.12 7.07 10.21
N VAL A 21 12.86 7.44 10.19
CA VAL A 21 12.13 7.86 11.40
C VAL A 21 12.03 6.72 12.41
N ILE A 22 11.70 5.51 11.98
CA ILE A 22 11.63 4.34 12.86
C ILE A 22 13.00 4.01 13.47
N ILE A 23 14.07 4.08 12.69
CA ILE A 23 15.44 3.79 13.14
C ILE A 23 15.94 4.89 14.08
N SER A 24 15.80 6.16 13.70
CA SER A 24 16.31 7.31 14.47
C SER A 24 15.61 7.50 15.80
N THR A 25 14.32 7.23 15.88
CA THR A 25 13.56 7.26 17.13
C THR A 25 13.84 6.05 18.03
N GLY A 26 14.47 4.98 17.50
CA GLY A 26 14.67 3.73 18.21
C GLY A 26 13.37 2.94 18.45
N ALA A 27 12.29 3.32 17.80
CA ALA A 27 10.97 2.71 17.98
C ALA A 27 10.98 1.18 17.83
N TRP A 28 11.82 0.67 16.94
CA TRP A 28 11.97 -0.77 16.69
C TRP A 28 12.61 -1.56 17.85
N LYS A 29 13.25 -0.88 18.80
CA LYS A 29 13.93 -1.49 19.97
C LYS A 29 13.06 -1.55 21.21
N HIS A 30 11.94 -0.82 21.25
CA HIS A 30 11.14 -0.72 22.45
C HIS A 30 10.30 -1.97 22.69
N THR A 31 10.49 -2.59 23.84
CA THR A 31 9.68 -3.72 24.33
C THR A 31 8.23 -3.33 24.65
N GLU A 32 7.96 -2.03 24.74
CA GLU A 32 6.63 -1.45 24.94
C GLU A 32 5.69 -1.67 23.76
N PHE A 33 6.21 -2.16 22.62
CA PHE A 33 5.45 -2.53 21.43
C PHE A 33 4.89 -3.96 21.44
N TYR A 34 5.06 -4.69 22.49
CA TYR A 34 4.46 -6.00 22.65
C TYR A 34 3.07 -5.86 23.26
N VAL A 35 2.04 -6.06 22.48
CA VAL A 35 0.66 -6.21 22.98
C VAL A 35 0.32 -7.68 23.08
N ASN A 36 -0.16 -8.09 24.23
CA ASN A 36 -0.70 -9.42 24.41
C ASN A 36 -2.09 -9.47 23.77
N ILE A 37 -2.18 -9.82 22.50
CA ILE A 37 -3.46 -10.10 21.86
C ILE A 37 -3.86 -11.54 22.24
N THR A 38 -4.17 -11.77 23.49
CA THR A 38 -4.77 -13.03 23.97
C THR A 38 -6.28 -12.99 23.74
N SER A 39 -6.82 -11.86 23.35
CA SER A 39 -8.24 -11.66 23.12
C SER A 39 -8.48 -11.21 21.67
N SER A 40 -9.39 -11.89 21.04
CA SER A 40 -9.74 -11.79 19.62
C SER A 40 -10.49 -10.51 19.22
N SER A 41 -10.46 -9.43 20.00
CA SER A 41 -11.24 -8.23 19.71
C SER A 41 -10.40 -6.96 19.57
N VAL A 42 -10.59 -6.25 18.46
CA VAL A 42 -10.02 -4.94 18.15
C VAL A 42 -10.29 -3.91 19.27
N SER A 43 -11.38 -4.07 20.03
CA SER A 43 -11.74 -3.18 21.13
C SER A 43 -10.77 -3.26 22.33
N GLU A 44 -10.18 -4.40 22.58
CA GLU A 44 -9.22 -4.57 23.68
C GLU A 44 -7.81 -4.09 23.29
N ALA A 45 -7.44 -4.21 22.02
CA ALA A 45 -6.22 -3.59 21.52
C ALA A 45 -6.30 -2.05 21.61
N THR A 46 -7.48 -1.45 21.39
CA THR A 46 -7.71 -0.01 21.56
C THR A 46 -7.71 0.42 23.04
N LEU A 47 -8.13 -0.44 23.95
CA LEU A 47 -8.09 -0.18 25.38
C LEU A 47 -6.65 -0.27 25.95
N ALA A 48 -5.83 -1.17 25.43
CA ALA A 48 -4.40 -1.25 25.75
C ALA A 48 -3.61 0.00 25.29
N LEU A 49 -4.13 0.75 24.35
CA LEU A 49 -3.59 2.04 23.88
C LEU A 49 -3.99 3.23 24.75
N LYS A 50 -4.96 3.09 25.64
CA LYS A 50 -5.60 4.20 26.36
C LYS A 50 -4.67 5.00 27.27
N ASP A 51 -3.63 4.38 27.82
CA ASP A 51 -2.71 5.02 28.75
C ASP A 51 -1.29 5.20 28.18
N GLY A 52 -1.09 4.96 26.87
CA GLY A 52 0.22 5.08 26.23
C GLY A 52 1.22 3.99 26.65
N VAL A 53 0.79 3.02 27.43
CA VAL A 53 1.56 1.87 27.86
C VAL A 53 0.99 0.63 27.17
N PHE A 54 1.82 0.00 26.36
CA PHE A 54 1.44 -1.26 25.71
C PHE A 54 1.80 -2.42 26.64
N GLN A 55 0.80 -3.12 27.12
CA GLN A 55 1.00 -4.34 27.91
C GLN A 55 0.84 -5.56 27.01
N GLY A 56 1.94 -6.29 26.75
CA GLY A 56 1.83 -7.58 26.09
C GLY A 56 3.01 -8.02 25.23
N ASN A 57 2.89 -9.22 24.63
CA ASN A 57 3.99 -9.97 23.99
C ASN A 57 3.96 -9.99 22.46
N GLN A 58 3.17 -9.16 21.78
CA GLN A 58 3.19 -9.10 20.31
C GLN A 58 3.82 -7.82 19.80
N LEU A 59 4.68 -7.99 18.79
CA LEU A 59 5.37 -6.90 18.13
C LEU A 59 4.37 -6.02 17.38
N PHE A 60 4.35 -4.73 17.65
CA PHE A 60 3.60 -3.78 16.81
C PHE A 60 4.21 -3.73 15.43
N ASN A 61 3.42 -4.15 14.45
CA ASN A 61 3.80 -4.16 13.05
C ASN A 61 3.10 -3.02 12.30
N SER A 62 3.67 -2.65 11.14
CA SER A 62 3.00 -1.81 10.15
C SER A 62 2.72 -0.37 10.62
N SER A 63 1.51 0.11 10.41
CA SER A 63 1.12 1.52 10.64
C SER A 63 1.19 1.98 12.09
N LEU A 64 1.02 1.08 13.05
CA LEU A 64 1.09 1.42 14.49
C LEU A 64 2.52 1.76 14.92
N LEU A 65 3.50 0.97 14.49
CA LEU A 65 4.92 1.25 14.73
C LEU A 65 5.32 2.59 14.09
N THR A 66 4.89 2.84 12.87
CA THR A 66 5.13 4.09 12.15
C THR A 66 4.49 5.27 12.88
N SER A 67 3.24 5.13 13.32
CA SER A 67 2.50 6.18 14.04
C SER A 67 3.21 6.56 15.35
N TYR A 68 3.67 5.58 16.11
CA TYR A 68 4.44 5.81 17.33
C TYR A 68 5.78 6.49 17.04
N ALA A 69 6.53 6.02 16.05
CA ALA A 69 7.80 6.62 15.67
C ALA A 69 7.66 8.11 15.29
N PHE A 70 6.63 8.43 14.51
CA PHE A 70 6.32 9.82 14.15
C PHE A 70 5.88 10.65 15.35
N LYS A 71 5.07 10.10 16.25
CA LYS A 71 4.68 10.77 17.50
C LYS A 71 5.91 11.12 18.33
N GLN A 72 6.81 10.15 18.53
CA GLN A 72 8.01 10.34 19.32
C GLN A 72 9.00 11.29 18.63
N GLY A 73 9.25 11.13 17.32
CA GLY A 73 10.19 11.97 16.58
C GLY A 73 9.75 13.43 16.46
N LEU A 74 8.45 13.69 16.38
CA LEU A 74 7.89 15.02 16.25
C LEU A 74 7.49 15.66 17.59
N SER A 75 7.55 14.92 18.69
CA SER A 75 7.17 15.41 20.02
C SER A 75 7.87 16.72 20.46
N PRO A 76 9.12 17.02 20.05
CA PRO A 76 9.75 18.29 20.36
C PRO A 76 9.15 19.50 19.61
N LEU A 77 8.49 19.25 18.47
CA LEU A 77 7.90 20.29 17.62
C LEU A 77 6.40 20.42 17.88
N PHE A 78 5.68 19.31 17.94
CA PHE A 78 4.24 19.25 18.20
C PHE A 78 3.81 17.84 18.64
N SER A 79 2.71 17.76 19.41
CA SER A 79 2.27 16.51 20.08
C SER A 79 1.36 15.61 19.24
N PHE A 80 1.08 15.94 17.98
CA PHE A 80 0.12 15.21 17.13
C PHE A 80 0.75 14.55 15.89
N GLY A 81 2.01 14.13 16.01
CA GLY A 81 2.72 13.43 14.92
C GLY A 81 2.06 12.11 14.50
N ASP A 82 1.41 11.41 15.42
CA ASP A 82 0.60 10.22 15.16
C ASP A 82 -0.58 10.48 14.22
N LYS A 83 -1.21 11.64 14.34
CA LYS A 83 -2.36 12.02 13.49
C LYS A 83 -1.97 12.27 12.04
N ILE A 84 -0.75 12.71 11.79
CA ILE A 84 -0.22 12.85 10.43
C ILE A 84 -0.22 11.48 9.74
N VAL A 85 0.28 10.45 10.42
CA VAL A 85 0.28 9.08 9.88
C VAL A 85 -1.14 8.58 9.67
N THR A 86 -2.04 8.79 10.63
CA THR A 86 -3.44 8.37 10.53
C THR A 86 -4.14 9.00 9.32
N ILE A 87 -3.99 10.31 9.12
CA ILE A 87 -4.58 11.01 7.97
C ILE A 87 -3.94 10.53 6.66
N SER A 88 -2.62 10.36 6.63
CA SER A 88 -1.91 9.86 5.45
C SER A 88 -2.37 8.46 5.06
N VAL A 89 -2.52 7.55 6.02
CA VAL A 89 -3.04 6.19 5.78
C VAL A 89 -4.46 6.23 5.25
N LEU A 90 -5.33 7.09 5.80
CA LEU A 90 -6.70 7.24 5.33
C LEU A 90 -6.74 7.73 3.87
N LEU A 91 -6.00 8.79 3.55
CA LEU A 91 -5.93 9.32 2.18
C LEU A 91 -5.34 8.31 1.21
N PHE A 92 -4.30 7.59 1.63
CA PHE A 92 -3.67 6.54 0.83
C PHE A 92 -4.62 5.37 0.58
N ALA A 93 -5.37 4.93 1.58
CA ALA A 93 -6.37 3.87 1.44
C ALA A 93 -7.46 4.25 0.43
N ILE A 94 -8.00 5.47 0.53
CA ILE A 94 -9.04 5.95 -0.39
C ILE A 94 -8.49 6.05 -1.82
N SER A 95 -7.32 6.67 -2.00
CA SER A 95 -6.71 6.83 -3.33
C SER A 95 -6.37 5.48 -3.97
N THR A 96 -5.89 4.54 -3.16
CA THR A 96 -5.58 3.17 -3.60
C THR A 96 -6.84 2.44 -4.03
N ALA A 97 -7.91 2.51 -3.25
CA ALA A 97 -9.19 1.89 -3.60
C ALA A 97 -9.72 2.42 -4.95
N ILE A 98 -9.65 3.72 -5.18
CA ILE A 98 -10.06 4.34 -6.45
C ILE A 98 -9.17 3.86 -7.61
N ALA A 99 -7.84 3.86 -7.44
CA ALA A 99 -6.90 3.44 -8.47
C ALA A 99 -7.08 1.96 -8.84
N TRP A 100 -7.21 1.09 -7.88
CA TRP A 100 -7.43 -0.34 -8.12
C TRP A 100 -8.79 -0.63 -8.78
N SER A 101 -9.84 0.12 -8.40
CA SER A 101 -11.12 0.06 -9.09
C SER A 101 -10.99 0.39 -10.57
N PHE A 102 -10.21 1.42 -10.89
CA PHE A 102 -9.96 1.82 -12.28
C PHE A 102 -9.19 0.74 -13.06
N TYR A 103 -8.12 0.18 -12.49
CA TYR A 103 -7.34 -0.87 -13.15
C TYR A 103 -8.18 -2.13 -13.41
N GLY A 104 -8.93 -2.58 -12.43
CA GLY A 104 -9.80 -3.74 -12.60
C GLY A 104 -10.94 -3.49 -13.58
N ASN A 105 -11.52 -2.27 -13.59
CA ASN A 105 -12.52 -1.89 -14.58
C ASN A 105 -11.95 -1.95 -16.03
N ARG A 106 -10.73 -1.46 -16.24
CA ARG A 106 -10.06 -1.55 -17.55
C ARG A 106 -9.83 -2.99 -17.99
N SER A 107 -9.42 -3.85 -17.06
CA SER A 107 -9.25 -5.29 -17.31
C SER A 107 -10.59 -5.96 -17.65
N ALA A 108 -11.64 -5.63 -16.91
CA ALA A 108 -12.98 -6.16 -17.17
C ALA A 108 -13.53 -5.72 -18.55
N VAL A 109 -13.31 -4.46 -18.93
CA VAL A 109 -13.70 -3.94 -20.26
C VAL A 109 -12.92 -4.64 -21.37
N TYR A 110 -11.64 -4.90 -21.16
CA TYR A 110 -10.83 -5.61 -22.15
C TYR A 110 -11.33 -7.04 -22.40
N LEU A 111 -11.74 -7.75 -21.35
CA LEU A 111 -12.19 -9.15 -21.44
C LEU A 111 -13.66 -9.30 -21.88
N PHE A 112 -14.55 -8.43 -21.40
CA PHE A 112 -16.01 -8.60 -21.51
C PHE A 112 -16.71 -7.43 -22.23
N GLY A 113 -15.94 -6.41 -22.62
CA GLY A 113 -16.48 -5.20 -23.27
C GLY A 113 -17.09 -4.19 -22.29
N GLU A 114 -17.58 -3.07 -22.83
CA GLU A 114 -18.08 -1.94 -22.03
C GLU A 114 -19.27 -2.27 -21.11
N LYS A 115 -20.06 -3.29 -21.47
CA LYS A 115 -21.20 -3.73 -20.66
C LYS A 115 -20.77 -4.27 -19.27
N ALA A 116 -19.51 -4.65 -19.11
CA ALA A 116 -18.97 -5.15 -17.86
C ALA A 116 -18.73 -4.06 -16.79
N ILE A 117 -18.74 -2.79 -17.16
CA ILE A 117 -18.42 -1.67 -16.25
C ILE A 117 -19.35 -1.66 -15.03
N LYS A 118 -20.67 -1.66 -15.28
CA LYS A 118 -21.66 -1.57 -14.18
C LYS A 118 -21.60 -2.78 -13.23
N PRO A 119 -21.68 -4.04 -13.72
CA PRO A 119 -21.60 -5.18 -12.81
C PRO A 119 -20.27 -5.27 -12.08
N TYR A 120 -19.16 -4.94 -12.73
CA TYR A 120 -17.85 -4.90 -12.08
C TYR A 120 -17.82 -3.91 -10.91
N LEU A 121 -18.31 -2.68 -11.09
CA LEU A 121 -18.32 -1.68 -10.03
C LEU A 121 -19.19 -2.09 -8.84
N TRP A 122 -20.36 -2.71 -9.08
CA TRP A 122 -21.19 -3.23 -8.01
C TRP A 122 -20.50 -4.34 -7.21
N ILE A 123 -19.85 -5.28 -7.92
CA ILE A 123 -19.06 -6.34 -7.29
C ILE A 123 -17.90 -5.73 -6.49
N TYR A 124 -17.21 -4.74 -7.04
CA TYR A 124 -16.10 -4.08 -6.38
C TYR A 124 -16.54 -3.41 -5.07
N VAL A 125 -17.62 -2.64 -5.08
CA VAL A 125 -18.17 -1.99 -3.88
C VAL A 125 -18.59 -3.03 -2.84
N LEU A 126 -19.21 -4.13 -3.26
CA LEU A 126 -19.55 -5.23 -2.37
C LEU A 126 -18.31 -5.82 -1.68
N PHE A 127 -17.24 -6.06 -2.44
CA PHE A 127 -16.00 -6.59 -1.86
C PHE A 127 -15.30 -5.59 -0.95
N VAL A 128 -15.35 -4.29 -1.23
CA VAL A 128 -14.85 -3.25 -0.32
C VAL A 128 -15.61 -3.29 1.00
N PHE A 129 -16.94 -3.44 0.94
CA PHE A 129 -17.77 -3.57 2.15
C PHE A 129 -17.45 -4.84 2.95
N ILE A 130 -17.35 -5.99 2.28
CA ILE A 130 -16.95 -7.27 2.90
C ILE A 130 -15.57 -7.15 3.54
N GLY A 131 -14.61 -6.50 2.84
CA GLY A 131 -13.27 -6.25 3.37
C GLY A 131 -13.24 -5.39 4.63
N GLY A 132 -14.22 -4.49 4.80
CA GLY A 132 -14.34 -3.66 6.01
C GLY A 132 -14.87 -4.41 7.24
N ILE A 133 -15.53 -5.55 7.06
CA ILE A 133 -16.13 -6.34 8.15
C ILE A 133 -15.42 -7.69 8.39
N ALA A 134 -14.59 -8.15 7.46
CA ALA A 134 -13.88 -9.41 7.57
C ALA A 134 -12.60 -9.26 8.41
N GLU A 135 -12.12 -10.38 8.93
CA GLU A 135 -10.85 -10.42 9.68
C GLU A 135 -9.65 -10.04 8.81
N LEU A 136 -8.83 -9.13 9.32
CA LEU A 136 -7.70 -8.56 8.60
C LEU A 136 -6.72 -9.65 8.11
N GLU A 137 -6.44 -10.65 8.95
CA GLU A 137 -5.51 -11.73 8.65
C GLU A 137 -5.98 -12.58 7.47
N ALA A 138 -7.28 -12.92 7.43
CA ALA A 138 -7.88 -13.68 6.34
C ALA A 138 -7.82 -12.91 5.01
N ILE A 139 -8.06 -11.59 5.04
CA ILE A 139 -7.97 -10.74 3.86
C ILE A 139 -6.55 -10.65 3.33
N TRP A 140 -5.57 -10.50 4.21
CA TRP A 140 -4.16 -10.48 3.81
C TRP A 140 -3.74 -11.81 3.19
N ALA A 141 -4.07 -12.94 3.82
CA ALA A 141 -3.75 -14.27 3.29
C ALA A 141 -4.39 -14.51 1.90
N PHE A 142 -5.64 -14.09 1.72
CA PHE A 142 -6.30 -14.14 0.42
C PHE A 142 -5.62 -13.24 -0.62
N GLY A 143 -5.26 -12.01 -0.22
CA GLY A 143 -4.57 -11.05 -1.07
C GLY A 143 -3.21 -11.56 -1.55
N ASP A 144 -2.41 -12.13 -0.66
CA ASP A 144 -1.10 -12.70 -0.96
C ASP A 144 -1.22 -13.90 -1.91
N ALA A 145 -2.20 -14.79 -1.69
CA ALA A 145 -2.47 -15.90 -2.58
C ALA A 145 -2.90 -15.42 -3.98
N ALA A 146 -3.77 -14.43 -4.06
CA ALA A 146 -4.21 -13.84 -5.33
C ALA A 146 -3.05 -13.18 -6.09
N LEU A 147 -2.20 -12.41 -5.39
CA LEU A 147 -0.99 -11.82 -5.96
C LEU A 147 -0.02 -12.88 -6.48
N GLY A 148 0.18 -13.98 -5.73
CA GLY A 148 0.97 -15.12 -6.16
C GLY A 148 0.47 -15.70 -7.47
N ILE A 149 -0.83 -15.94 -7.59
CA ILE A 149 -1.44 -16.48 -8.81
C ILE A 149 -1.29 -15.52 -9.99
N MET A 150 -1.47 -14.21 -9.77
CA MET A 150 -1.32 -13.18 -10.82
C MET A 150 0.12 -13.03 -11.31
N THR A 151 1.10 -13.34 -10.49
CA THR A 151 2.52 -13.21 -10.82
C THR A 151 2.92 -14.17 -11.95
N PHE A 152 2.39 -15.38 -11.98
CA PHE A 152 2.74 -16.38 -12.99
C PHE A 152 2.47 -15.92 -14.43
N PRO A 153 1.23 -15.58 -14.83
CA PRO A 153 0.95 -15.14 -16.20
C PRO A 153 1.69 -13.85 -16.54
N ASN A 154 1.90 -12.95 -15.56
CA ASN A 154 2.62 -11.71 -15.77
C ASN A 154 4.10 -11.97 -16.11
N LEU A 155 4.79 -12.82 -15.35
CA LEU A 155 6.18 -13.19 -15.63
C LEU A 155 6.34 -13.88 -16.99
N ILE A 156 5.45 -14.80 -17.33
CA ILE A 156 5.45 -15.46 -18.64
C ILE A 156 5.30 -14.42 -19.75
N SER A 157 4.36 -13.50 -19.61
CA SER A 157 4.13 -12.44 -20.60
C SER A 157 5.35 -11.53 -20.78
N ILE A 158 6.00 -11.12 -19.68
CA ILE A 158 7.21 -10.28 -19.72
C ILE A 158 8.34 -11.01 -20.46
N VAL A 159 8.57 -12.29 -20.15
CA VAL A 159 9.61 -13.09 -20.79
C VAL A 159 9.35 -13.22 -22.30
N LEU A 160 8.12 -13.56 -22.69
CA LEU A 160 7.74 -13.69 -24.09
C LEU A 160 7.83 -12.38 -24.88
N LEU A 161 7.52 -11.24 -24.26
CA LEU A 161 7.54 -9.93 -24.88
C LEU A 161 8.92 -9.26 -24.89
N THR A 162 9.92 -9.83 -24.19
CA THR A 162 11.26 -9.23 -24.09
C THR A 162 11.91 -9.00 -25.45
N GLY A 163 11.76 -9.95 -26.38
CA GLY A 163 12.29 -9.83 -27.72
C GLY A 163 11.64 -8.69 -28.55
N ALA A 164 10.33 -8.55 -28.42
CA ALA A 164 9.58 -7.46 -29.05
C ALA A 164 9.98 -6.11 -28.45
N LEU A 165 10.11 -6.03 -27.12
CA LEU A 165 10.54 -4.82 -26.41
C LEU A 165 11.94 -4.37 -26.82
N GLN A 166 12.89 -5.30 -26.94
CA GLN A 166 14.24 -4.99 -27.41
C GLN A 166 14.25 -4.43 -28.83
N LYS A 167 13.43 -5.00 -29.73
CA LYS A 167 13.33 -4.50 -31.11
C LYS A 167 12.75 -3.09 -31.13
N MET A 168 11.63 -2.87 -30.43
CA MET A 168 11.00 -1.54 -30.36
C MET A 168 11.90 -0.49 -29.71
N SER A 169 12.64 -0.87 -28.67
CA SER A 169 13.61 0.01 -28.02
C SER A 169 14.76 0.42 -28.95
N LYS A 170 15.33 -0.54 -29.69
CA LYS A 170 16.37 -0.24 -30.68
C LYS A 170 15.85 0.68 -31.78
N GLU A 171 14.64 0.43 -32.26
CA GLU A 171 13.99 1.25 -33.28
C GLU A 171 13.74 2.68 -32.79
N TYR A 172 13.22 2.82 -31.56
CA TYR A 172 12.99 4.13 -30.93
C TYR A 172 14.28 4.94 -30.78
N PHE A 173 15.36 4.34 -30.29
CA PHE A 173 16.64 5.05 -30.11
C PHE A 173 17.43 5.25 -31.39
N SER A 174 17.03 4.64 -32.50
CA SER A 174 17.61 4.89 -33.81
C SER A 174 17.03 6.10 -34.54
N ILE A 175 15.92 6.66 -34.04
CA ILE A 175 15.25 7.82 -34.61
C ILE A 175 15.81 9.09 -33.95
N ASP A 176 16.22 10.06 -34.75
CA ASP A 176 16.63 11.39 -34.24
C ASP A 176 15.43 12.10 -33.60
N HIS A 177 15.46 12.22 -32.28
CA HIS A 177 14.43 12.93 -31.53
C HIS A 177 14.67 14.44 -31.59
N VAL A 178 14.02 15.12 -32.53
CA VAL A 178 14.04 16.59 -32.61
C VAL A 178 13.16 17.14 -31.49
N PRO A 179 13.72 17.96 -30.55
CA PRO A 179 12.91 18.59 -29.53
C PRO A 179 11.86 19.50 -30.15
N HIS A 180 10.59 19.32 -29.81
CA HIS A 180 9.53 20.24 -30.20
C HIS A 180 9.91 21.66 -29.78
N LYS A 181 10.27 22.52 -30.72
CA LYS A 181 10.34 23.96 -30.48
C LYS A 181 8.94 24.43 -30.10
N LYS A 182 8.81 24.92 -28.88
CA LYS A 182 7.62 25.67 -28.43
C LYS A 182 7.52 26.99 -29.17
#